data_23f229b9508c8411f6f23fe51bcb3ebc
#
_entry.id   23f229b9508c8411f6f23fe51bcb3ebc
#
_cell.length_a   1.000
_cell.length_b   1.000
_cell.length_c   1.000
_cell.angle_alpha   90.00
_cell.angle_beta   90.00
_cell.angle_gamma   90.00
#
_symmetry.space_group_name_H-M   'P 1'
#
loop_
_entity.id
_entity.type
_entity.pdbx_description
1 polymer ?
#
loop_
_entity_poly.entity_id
_entity_poly.type
_entity_poly.pdbx_seq_one_letter_code
_entity_poly.pdbx_strand_id
1 'polypeptide(L)'
;MSNPEFQVVPIAEEHIEGFHAAVDSVARQRRYLAMLEAPPLEESAEFVRNNIRKGHPQFVALAGGRVVAWCDIVPERRETLAHGGVLGIGVLESHRGYVIGPALLRAALAQAKIAGFKRIELTVREDNLRAKALYELAGFVTEGIKRKAALFDGKYYDLVLMSLLL
;
A
#
# COMPACT_ATOMS: atom_id res chain seq x y z
N MET A 1 -5.72 -7.66 -24.61
CA MET A 1 -6.22 -8.43 -23.45
C MET A 1 -7.24 -7.59 -22.72
N SER A 2 -8.40 -8.15 -22.41
CA SER A 2 -9.39 -7.46 -21.57
C SER A 2 -8.83 -7.30 -20.15
N ASN A 3 -9.02 -6.11 -19.56
CA ASN A 3 -8.76 -5.93 -18.13
C ASN A 3 -9.59 -6.97 -17.36
N PRO A 4 -9.00 -7.67 -16.38
CA PRO A 4 -9.78 -8.54 -15.52
C PRO A 4 -10.86 -7.71 -14.82
N GLU A 5 -12.04 -8.26 -14.74
CA GLU A 5 -13.11 -7.64 -13.96
C GLU A 5 -12.70 -7.62 -12.48
N PHE A 6 -12.71 -6.45 -11.89
CA PHE A 6 -12.38 -6.25 -10.48
C PHE A 6 -13.24 -5.15 -9.85
N GLN A 7 -13.33 -5.19 -8.55
CA GLN A 7 -14.06 -4.20 -7.76
C GLN A 7 -13.18 -3.70 -6.62
N VAL A 8 -13.08 -2.38 -6.46
CA VAL A 8 -12.42 -1.76 -5.30
C VAL A 8 -13.46 -1.48 -4.23
N VAL A 9 -13.23 -2.01 -3.04
CA VAL A 9 -14.13 -1.86 -1.89
C VAL A 9 -13.34 -1.50 -0.63
N PRO A 10 -13.96 -0.77 0.33
CA PRO A 10 -13.38 -0.64 1.67
C PRO A 10 -13.16 -2.03 2.27
N ILE A 11 -12.05 -2.20 2.98
CA ILE A 11 -11.79 -3.49 3.63
C ILE A 11 -12.84 -3.77 4.71
N ALA A 12 -13.24 -5.02 4.83
CA ALA A 12 -14.18 -5.51 5.84
C ALA A 12 -13.60 -6.76 6.53
N GLU A 13 -14.23 -7.18 7.62
CA GLU A 13 -13.82 -8.35 8.40
C GLU A 13 -13.63 -9.60 7.53
N GLU A 14 -14.53 -9.83 6.58
CA GLU A 14 -14.49 -10.95 5.64
C GLU A 14 -13.29 -10.97 4.68
N HIS A 15 -12.60 -9.84 4.54
CA HIS A 15 -11.43 -9.70 3.66
C HIS A 15 -10.09 -9.98 4.38
N ILE A 16 -10.09 -10.17 5.70
CA ILE A 16 -8.86 -10.27 6.50
C ILE A 16 -7.95 -11.40 6.02
N GLU A 17 -8.48 -12.61 5.86
CA GLU A 17 -7.68 -13.75 5.41
C GLU A 17 -7.12 -13.54 4.01
N GLY A 18 -7.93 -13.03 3.08
CA GLY A 18 -7.49 -12.70 1.73
C GLY A 18 -6.44 -11.59 1.69
N PHE A 19 -6.60 -10.56 2.50
CA PHE A 19 -5.62 -9.50 2.68
C PHE A 19 -4.30 -10.04 3.21
N HIS A 20 -4.33 -10.83 4.28
CA HIS A 20 -3.15 -11.47 4.85
C HIS A 20 -2.41 -12.32 3.80
N ALA A 21 -3.13 -13.16 3.06
CA ALA A 21 -2.55 -14.00 2.02
C ALA A 21 -1.94 -13.18 0.88
N ALA A 22 -2.58 -12.08 0.49
CA ALA A 22 -2.05 -11.18 -0.54
C ALA A 22 -0.76 -10.49 -0.07
N VAL A 23 -0.73 -9.98 1.16
CA VAL A 23 0.48 -9.38 1.77
C VAL A 23 1.61 -10.40 1.82
N ASP A 24 1.34 -11.62 2.29
CA ASP A 24 2.34 -12.68 2.37
C ASP A 24 2.92 -13.04 1.00
N SER A 25 2.06 -13.19 0.00
CA SER A 25 2.48 -13.48 -1.38
C SER A 25 3.40 -12.41 -1.95
N VAL A 26 3.10 -11.13 -1.74
CA VAL A 26 3.93 -10.01 -2.23
C VAL A 26 5.22 -9.87 -1.41
N ALA A 27 5.15 -10.05 -0.09
CA ALA A 27 6.31 -9.96 0.80
C ALA A 27 7.37 -11.02 0.45
N ARG A 28 6.94 -12.26 0.20
CA ARG A 28 7.84 -13.39 -0.14
C ARG A 28 8.57 -13.21 -1.47
N GLN A 29 8.15 -12.29 -2.33
CA GLN A 29 8.91 -11.92 -3.52
C GLN A 29 10.20 -11.14 -3.19
N ARG A 30 10.36 -10.69 -1.92
CA ARG A 30 11.57 -10.03 -1.38
C ARG A 30 12.01 -8.81 -2.20
N ARG A 31 11.04 -8.08 -2.72
CA ARG A 31 11.31 -6.98 -3.65
C ARG A 31 10.48 -5.72 -3.40
N TYR A 32 9.25 -5.85 -2.96
CA TYR A 32 8.28 -4.75 -2.98
C TYR A 32 7.93 -4.20 -1.60
N LEU A 33 7.96 -5.03 -0.58
CA LEU A 33 7.60 -4.65 0.79
C LEU A 33 8.82 -4.65 1.70
N ALA A 34 8.76 -3.88 2.79
CA ALA A 34 9.81 -3.86 3.80
C ALA A 34 9.88 -5.15 4.64
N MET A 35 8.83 -5.97 4.59
CA MET A 35 8.75 -7.27 5.28
C MET A 35 9.06 -8.41 4.30
N LEU A 36 9.55 -9.53 4.82
CA LEU A 36 9.90 -10.72 4.03
C LEU A 36 8.77 -11.76 3.99
N GLU A 37 7.82 -11.65 4.90
CA GLU A 37 6.61 -12.44 5.00
C GLU A 37 5.56 -11.60 5.73
N ALA A 38 4.28 -11.98 5.61
CA ALA A 38 3.24 -11.32 6.39
C ALA A 38 3.43 -11.60 7.88
N PRO A 39 3.02 -10.67 8.77
CA PRO A 39 2.93 -10.95 10.19
C PRO A 39 1.92 -12.08 10.44
N PRO A 40 1.88 -12.68 11.65
CA PRO A 40 0.86 -13.66 11.99
C PRO A 40 -0.56 -13.16 11.66
N LEU A 41 -1.44 -14.07 11.25
CA LEU A 41 -2.81 -13.73 10.82
C LEU A 41 -3.54 -12.85 11.86
N GLU A 42 -3.37 -13.14 13.15
CA GLU A 42 -4.03 -12.37 14.21
C GLU A 42 -3.56 -10.91 14.27
N GLU A 43 -2.28 -10.66 14.02
CA GLU A 43 -1.75 -9.28 13.94
C GLU A 43 -2.31 -8.55 12.71
N SER A 44 -2.42 -9.24 11.57
CA SER A 44 -3.06 -8.68 10.37
C SER A 44 -4.53 -8.39 10.62
N ALA A 45 -5.23 -9.26 11.33
CA ALA A 45 -6.63 -9.06 11.71
C ALA A 45 -6.80 -7.85 12.64
N GLU A 46 -5.94 -7.72 13.64
CA GLU A 46 -5.96 -6.56 14.55
C GLU A 46 -5.68 -5.25 13.81
N PHE A 47 -4.71 -5.26 12.89
CA PHE A 47 -4.41 -4.11 12.03
C PHE A 47 -5.65 -3.67 11.23
N VAL A 48 -6.33 -4.60 10.57
CA VAL A 48 -7.54 -4.31 9.79
C VAL A 48 -8.67 -3.79 10.67
N ARG A 49 -8.95 -4.48 11.78
CA ARG A 49 -10.00 -4.09 12.73
C ARG A 49 -9.76 -2.70 13.32
N ASN A 50 -8.50 -2.38 13.64
CA ASN A 50 -8.12 -1.06 14.12
C ASN A 50 -8.36 0.03 13.05
N ASN A 51 -8.00 -0.24 11.80
CA ASN A 51 -8.23 0.70 10.71
C ASN A 51 -9.72 0.94 10.46
N ILE A 52 -10.53 -0.13 10.47
CA ILE A 52 -12.00 -0.02 10.36
C ILE A 52 -12.55 0.84 11.49
N ARG A 53 -12.19 0.54 12.75
CA ARG A 53 -12.68 1.25 13.93
C ARG A 53 -12.31 2.72 13.94
N LYS A 54 -11.12 3.07 13.46
CA LYS A 54 -10.61 4.44 13.42
C LYS A 54 -10.93 5.19 12.12
N GLY A 55 -11.52 4.54 11.13
CA GLY A 55 -11.82 5.14 9.83
C GLY A 55 -10.57 5.45 9.00
N HIS A 56 -9.46 4.73 9.21
CA HIS A 56 -8.28 4.88 8.38
C HIS A 56 -8.54 4.31 6.99
N PRO A 57 -8.07 4.97 5.91
CA PRO A 57 -8.23 4.45 4.56
C PRO A 57 -7.59 3.08 4.41
N GLN A 58 -8.39 2.08 4.10
CA GLN A 58 -7.92 0.77 3.70
C GLN A 58 -8.90 0.14 2.72
N PHE A 59 -8.43 -0.16 1.53
CA PHE A 59 -9.20 -0.72 0.43
C PHE A 59 -8.58 -1.99 -0.09
N VAL A 60 -9.41 -2.87 -0.61
CA VAL A 60 -8.99 -4.07 -1.33
C VAL A 60 -9.59 -4.08 -2.74
N ALA A 61 -8.89 -4.70 -3.67
CA ALA A 61 -9.46 -5.04 -4.96
C ALA A 61 -9.85 -6.52 -4.95
N LEU A 62 -11.07 -6.79 -5.36
CA LEU A 62 -11.62 -8.13 -5.46
C LEU A 62 -11.74 -8.52 -6.93
N ALA A 63 -11.24 -9.70 -7.29
CA ALA A 63 -11.46 -10.33 -8.58
C ALA A 63 -11.98 -11.73 -8.34
N GLY A 64 -13.16 -12.04 -8.90
CA GLY A 64 -13.85 -13.30 -8.62
C GLY A 64 -14.09 -13.54 -7.13
N GLY A 65 -14.39 -12.48 -6.37
CA GLY A 65 -14.60 -12.53 -4.92
C GLY A 65 -13.33 -12.70 -4.06
N ARG A 66 -12.15 -12.72 -4.66
CA ARG A 66 -10.87 -12.91 -3.95
C ARG A 66 -10.09 -11.61 -3.89
N VAL A 67 -9.42 -11.36 -2.76
CA VAL A 67 -8.51 -10.22 -2.62
C VAL A 67 -7.28 -10.42 -3.51
N VAL A 68 -7.08 -9.51 -4.46
CA VAL A 68 -5.95 -9.54 -5.39
C VAL A 68 -5.00 -8.35 -5.24
N ALA A 69 -5.42 -7.34 -4.48
CA ALA A 69 -4.60 -6.17 -4.20
C ALA A 69 -5.16 -5.40 -3.01
N TRP A 70 -4.36 -4.52 -2.43
CA TRP A 70 -4.75 -3.65 -1.31
C TRP A 70 -4.03 -2.31 -1.38
N CYS A 71 -4.61 -1.33 -0.71
CA CYS A 71 -3.98 -0.04 -0.42
C CYS A 71 -4.46 0.45 0.93
N ASP A 72 -3.54 0.86 1.79
CA ASP A 72 -3.87 1.46 3.09
C ASP A 72 -3.06 2.72 3.34
N ILE A 73 -3.60 3.60 4.18
CA ILE A 73 -2.94 4.80 4.66
C ILE A 73 -3.17 4.87 6.16
N VAL A 74 -2.08 4.79 6.92
CA VAL A 74 -2.13 4.84 8.37
C VAL A 74 -1.41 6.10 8.88
N PRO A 75 -1.91 6.74 9.95
CA PRO A 75 -1.27 7.94 10.47
C PRO A 75 0.09 7.64 11.07
N GLU A 76 0.97 8.61 11.01
CA GLU A 76 2.21 8.60 11.79
C GLU A 76 1.90 8.50 13.29
N ARG A 77 2.76 7.79 14.02
CA ARG A 77 2.53 7.50 15.45
C ARG A 77 2.76 8.69 16.37
N ARG A 78 3.64 9.60 15.98
CA ARG A 78 3.99 10.79 16.79
C ARG A 78 2.94 11.86 16.60
N GLU A 79 2.47 12.46 17.68
CA GLU A 79 1.42 13.47 17.67
C GLU A 79 1.71 14.63 16.71
N THR A 80 2.94 15.14 16.70
CA THR A 80 3.35 16.24 15.80
C THR A 80 3.37 15.86 14.32
N LEU A 81 3.32 14.57 13.99
CA LEU A 81 3.33 14.03 12.63
C LEU A 81 1.98 13.38 12.25
N ALA A 82 1.02 13.34 13.17
CA ALA A 82 -0.24 12.60 13.00
C ALA A 82 -1.16 13.16 11.89
N HIS A 83 -0.90 14.37 11.39
CA HIS A 83 -1.54 14.92 10.20
C HIS A 83 -1.05 14.25 8.91
N GLY A 84 0.05 13.51 8.98
CA GLY A 84 0.63 12.74 7.90
C GLY A 84 0.22 11.27 7.96
N GLY A 85 0.12 10.64 6.80
CA GLY A 85 -0.12 9.22 6.66
C GLY A 85 0.96 8.53 5.85
N VAL A 86 1.21 7.26 6.17
CA VAL A 86 2.11 6.39 5.42
C VAL A 86 1.27 5.45 4.57
N LEU A 87 1.58 5.42 3.28
CA LEU A 87 0.87 4.61 2.29
C LEU A 87 1.57 3.27 2.09
N GLY A 88 0.78 2.19 2.13
CA GLY A 88 1.16 0.87 1.69
C GLY A 88 0.24 0.41 0.56
N ILE A 89 0.79 -0.23 -0.47
CA ILE A 89 0.04 -0.77 -1.59
C ILE A 89 0.74 -2.02 -2.14
N GLY A 90 -0.04 -3.00 -2.53
CA GLY A 90 0.47 -4.19 -3.20
C GLY A 90 -0.57 -4.82 -4.12
N VAL A 91 -0.08 -5.44 -5.19
CA VAL A 91 -0.89 -6.15 -6.18
C VAL A 91 -0.27 -7.50 -6.41
N LEU A 92 -1.08 -8.57 -6.36
CA LEU A 92 -0.63 -9.92 -6.69
C LEU A 92 -0.02 -9.95 -8.09
N GLU A 93 1.04 -10.72 -8.27
CA GLU A 93 1.79 -10.80 -9.53
C GLU A 93 0.89 -11.07 -10.74
N SER A 94 -0.08 -11.99 -10.58
CA SER A 94 -1.04 -12.35 -11.62
C SER A 94 -1.97 -11.21 -12.07
N HIS A 95 -2.05 -10.13 -11.30
CA HIS A 95 -2.97 -9.00 -11.53
C HIS A 95 -2.24 -7.68 -11.75
N ARG A 96 -0.92 -7.70 -11.88
CA ARG A 96 -0.12 -6.51 -12.23
C ARG A 96 -0.28 -6.14 -13.69
N GLY A 97 -0.09 -4.84 -13.99
CA GLY A 97 -0.18 -4.35 -15.37
C GLY A 97 -1.56 -3.88 -15.78
N TYR A 98 -2.52 -4.00 -14.89
CA TYR A 98 -3.88 -3.52 -15.06
C TYR A 98 -4.11 -2.22 -14.29
N VAL A 99 -5.29 -1.66 -14.42
CA VAL A 99 -5.68 -0.39 -13.76
C VAL A 99 -6.00 -0.53 -12.27
N ILE A 100 -5.70 -1.68 -11.65
CA ILE A 100 -6.02 -1.98 -10.24
C ILE A 100 -5.27 -1.03 -9.29
N GLY A 101 -3.96 -0.89 -9.47
CA GLY A 101 -3.14 0.00 -8.65
C GLY A 101 -3.63 1.45 -8.66
N PRO A 102 -3.82 2.06 -9.83
CA PRO A 102 -4.40 3.40 -9.93
C PRO A 102 -5.77 3.53 -9.28
N ALA A 103 -6.66 2.55 -9.43
CA ALA A 103 -8.00 2.57 -8.85
C ALA A 103 -7.96 2.53 -7.32
N LEU A 104 -7.14 1.64 -6.73
CA LEU A 104 -6.92 1.54 -5.29
C LEU A 104 -6.33 2.83 -4.72
N LEU A 105 -5.30 3.36 -5.36
CA LEU A 105 -4.62 4.57 -4.92
C LEU A 105 -5.58 5.76 -4.91
N ARG A 106 -6.40 5.90 -5.95
CA ARG A 106 -7.43 6.93 -6.03
C ARG A 106 -8.45 6.83 -4.89
N ALA A 107 -8.94 5.63 -4.61
CA ALA A 107 -9.90 5.39 -3.52
C ALA A 107 -9.29 5.72 -2.16
N ALA A 108 -8.08 5.26 -1.89
CA ALA A 108 -7.38 5.50 -0.64
C ALA A 108 -7.08 6.99 -0.41
N LEU A 109 -6.60 7.70 -1.44
CA LEU A 109 -6.32 9.14 -1.36
C LEU A 109 -7.59 9.98 -1.16
N ALA A 110 -8.69 9.62 -1.82
CA ALA A 110 -9.98 10.28 -1.61
C ALA A 110 -10.46 10.14 -0.15
N GLN A 111 -10.38 8.94 0.40
CA GLN A 111 -10.74 8.69 1.80
C GLN A 111 -9.76 9.37 2.77
N ALA A 112 -8.48 9.40 2.47
CA ALA A 112 -7.48 10.10 3.30
C ALA A 112 -7.79 11.59 3.42
N LYS A 113 -8.22 12.22 2.33
CA LYS A 113 -8.65 13.62 2.34
C LYS A 113 -9.86 13.85 3.24
N ILE A 114 -10.86 12.96 3.16
CA ILE A 114 -12.06 12.99 4.04
C ILE A 114 -11.67 12.77 5.50
N ALA A 115 -10.74 11.85 5.77
CA ALA A 115 -10.24 11.55 7.12
C ALA A 115 -9.36 12.65 7.72
N GLY A 116 -9.03 13.70 6.93
CA GLY A 116 -8.32 14.88 7.42
C GLY A 116 -6.80 14.84 7.29
N PHE A 117 -6.24 13.84 6.62
CA PHE A 117 -4.80 13.83 6.32
C PHE A 117 -4.41 15.04 5.47
N LYS A 118 -3.24 15.59 5.75
CA LYS A 118 -2.68 16.75 5.03
C LYS A 118 -1.47 16.38 4.18
N ARG A 119 -0.85 15.26 4.50
CA ARG A 119 0.35 14.77 3.85
C ARG A 119 0.31 13.25 3.80
N ILE A 120 0.61 12.69 2.65
CA ILE A 120 0.80 11.24 2.50
C ILE A 120 2.22 11.00 2.02
N GLU A 121 2.92 10.09 2.67
CA GLU A 121 4.25 9.70 2.24
C GLU A 121 4.38 8.19 2.02
N LEU A 122 5.36 7.83 1.23
CA LEU A 122 5.75 6.46 0.96
C LEU A 122 7.24 6.38 0.68
N THR A 123 7.79 5.19 0.82
CA THR A 123 9.10 4.87 0.26
C THR A 123 8.94 3.78 -0.79
N VAL A 124 9.73 3.91 -1.86
CA VAL A 124 9.76 2.94 -2.95
C VAL A 124 11.21 2.59 -3.27
N ARG A 125 11.49 1.31 -3.50
CA ARG A 125 12.83 0.89 -3.87
C ARG A 125 13.23 1.50 -5.21
N GLU A 126 14.45 1.99 -5.30
CA GLU A 126 14.96 2.77 -6.45
C GLU A 126 14.77 2.08 -7.81
N ASP A 127 14.84 0.75 -7.82
CA ASP A 127 14.69 -0.05 -9.04
C ASP A 127 13.24 -0.42 -9.39
N ASN A 128 12.27 -0.02 -8.56
CA ASN A 128 10.85 -0.21 -8.83
C ASN A 128 10.27 0.95 -9.64
N LEU A 129 10.72 1.07 -10.87
CA LEU A 129 10.35 2.18 -11.78
C LEU A 129 8.85 2.23 -12.05
N ARG A 130 8.19 1.08 -12.06
CA ARG A 130 6.75 0.99 -12.30
C ARG A 130 5.94 1.61 -11.16
N ALA A 131 6.25 1.26 -9.91
CA ALA A 131 5.58 1.85 -8.77
C ALA A 131 5.86 3.35 -8.68
N LYS A 132 7.11 3.77 -8.94
CA LYS A 132 7.49 5.18 -8.96
C LYS A 132 6.65 5.96 -9.98
N ALA A 133 6.48 5.45 -11.21
CA ALA A 133 5.65 6.06 -12.22
C ALA A 133 4.16 6.16 -11.79
N LEU A 134 3.62 5.12 -11.14
CA LEU A 134 2.27 5.13 -10.58
C LEU A 134 2.09 6.28 -9.59
N TYR A 135 3.04 6.49 -8.69
CA TYR A 135 2.98 7.53 -7.68
C TYR A 135 3.14 8.93 -8.30
N GLU A 136 4.05 9.10 -9.26
CA GLU A 136 4.22 10.36 -9.99
C GLU A 136 2.94 10.76 -10.73
N LEU A 137 2.28 9.82 -11.39
CA LEU A 137 0.98 10.06 -12.05
C LEU A 137 -0.13 10.43 -11.07
N ALA A 138 -0.06 9.97 -9.83
CA ALA A 138 -0.99 10.34 -8.77
C ALA A 138 -0.66 11.69 -8.10
N GLY A 139 0.45 12.32 -8.50
CA GLY A 139 0.85 13.64 -8.00
C GLY A 139 1.89 13.62 -6.89
N PHE A 140 2.44 12.45 -6.53
CA PHE A 140 3.55 12.36 -5.58
C PHE A 140 4.82 12.95 -6.18
N VAL A 141 5.59 13.63 -5.34
CA VAL A 141 6.90 14.18 -5.70
C VAL A 141 8.00 13.52 -4.87
N THR A 142 9.18 13.36 -5.46
CA THR A 142 10.36 12.88 -4.75
C THR A 142 10.87 13.95 -3.78
N GLU A 143 11.05 13.59 -2.52
CA GLU A 143 11.63 14.47 -1.49
C GLU A 143 13.06 14.11 -1.13
N GLY A 144 13.50 12.91 -1.38
CA GLY A 144 14.86 12.50 -1.09
C GLY A 144 15.12 11.03 -1.35
N ILE A 145 16.37 10.64 -1.13
CA ILE A 145 16.84 9.26 -1.29
C ILE A 145 17.47 8.81 0.02
N LYS A 146 16.98 7.72 0.56
CA LYS A 146 17.56 7.01 1.72
C LYS A 146 18.56 6.00 1.21
N ARG A 147 19.84 6.32 1.26
CA ARG A 147 20.91 5.45 0.72
C ARG A 147 21.10 4.21 1.59
N LYS A 148 21.25 3.03 0.95
CA LYS A 148 21.42 1.72 1.61
C LYS A 148 20.37 1.46 2.69
N ALA A 149 19.13 1.86 2.44
CA ALA A 149 18.07 1.85 3.43
C ALA A 149 17.32 0.50 3.52
N ALA A 150 17.46 -0.36 2.52
CA ALA A 150 16.89 -1.71 2.52
C ALA A 150 17.96 -2.75 2.21
N LEU A 151 17.88 -3.90 2.88
CA LEU A 151 18.77 -5.05 2.68
C LEU A 151 17.92 -6.27 2.32
N PHE A 152 18.12 -6.78 1.09
CA PHE A 152 17.49 -8.01 0.61
C PHE A 152 18.56 -8.95 0.08
N ASP A 153 18.61 -10.17 0.62
CA ASP A 153 19.52 -11.22 0.15
C ASP A 153 20.99 -10.77 0.06
N GLY A 154 21.45 -10.02 1.05
CA GLY A 154 22.83 -9.51 1.13
C GLY A 154 23.14 -8.31 0.25
N LYS A 155 22.14 -7.77 -0.49
CA LYS A 155 22.29 -6.58 -1.32
C LYS A 155 21.56 -5.39 -0.73
N TYR A 156 22.24 -4.24 -0.67
CA TYR A 156 21.64 -2.98 -0.25
C TYR A 156 20.95 -2.27 -1.41
N TYR A 157 19.83 -1.63 -1.10
CA TYR A 157 19.05 -0.81 -2.03
C TYR A 157 18.77 0.55 -1.44
N ASP A 158 18.75 1.56 -2.29
CA ASP A 158 18.26 2.87 -1.92
C ASP A 158 16.73 2.89 -1.96
N LEU A 159 16.14 3.68 -1.07
CA LEU A 159 14.70 3.94 -1.06
C LEU A 159 14.46 5.40 -1.44
N VAL A 160 13.58 5.62 -2.39
CA VAL A 160 13.11 6.93 -2.78
C VAL A 160 11.95 7.32 -1.87
N LEU A 161 12.07 8.44 -1.16
CA LEU A 161 11.00 9.02 -0.37
C LEU A 161 10.14 9.92 -1.26
N MET A 162 8.86 9.65 -1.31
CA MET A 162 7.90 10.43 -2.08
C MET A 162 6.75 10.90 -1.19
N SER A 163 6.17 12.04 -1.51
CA SER A 163 5.05 12.60 -0.77
C SER A 163 4.03 13.29 -1.66
N LEU A 164 2.80 13.38 -1.15
CA LEU A 164 1.70 14.12 -1.72
C LEU A 164 1.07 14.98 -0.62
N LEU A 165 0.89 16.27 -0.90
CA LEU A 165 0.13 17.17 -0.03
C LEU A 165 -1.34 17.17 -0.46
N LEU A 166 -2.24 17.02 0.51
CA LEU A 166 -3.69 16.97 0.28
C LEU A 166 -4.38 18.29 0.61
#